data_5f48e8702836f7ed4cac88e3f7f39696
#
_entry.id   5f48e8702836f7ed4cac88e3f7f39696
#
_cell.length_a   1.000
_cell.length_b   1.000
_cell.length_c   1.000
_cell.angle_alpha   90.00
_cell.angle_beta   90.00
_cell.angle_gamma   90.00
#
_symmetry.space_group_name_H-M   'P 1'
#
loop_
_entity.id
_entity.type
_entity.pdbx_description
1 polymer ?
#
loop_
_entity_poly.entity_id
_entity_poly.type
_entity_poly.pdbx_seq_one_letter_code
_entity_poly.pdbx_strand_id
1 'polypeptide(L)'
;DYLAKRDSAWMGKVFNYLGVSTGCITNNLDDVERKKNYKTDITYATNNELGFDYLRDNMKYELEEMVQRDHNYCIVDEVDSILIDESRTPLIISGKLEDKTTLYSTANEFVKYLQEKDYELDEKNKNVILTDLGIDKIEKLAIQKKILKNNNFYDPANLDLVHHINQALKANLLFKNDADYIIRDGKVQIIDEFTGRVLDGRRFSDGLHQAIEAKENVKVEEENQTLASITYQNYFRLYKKLSGMTGTAMTEAEEFYDIYKLPVVSIPTNKEMSRKDFNDQIFRTEKEKYNAITSKIIDCNKKGQPVLVGTTSIEKSEQISSHLSSKKIKHNVLNAKQHEKEANIIAEAGKINAVTIATNMAGRGTDIKLGGNKDFIYDGKKENEQEIKKNESKVKNIGGLFIIGTERHESRRIDNQLRGRAGRQGDPGGTIFFISLQDELMRIFGGDSIDGMLKKLGLKENESIDHPWINKAIERAQKKVESRNFDIRKTLIKFDDVMNDQRQVVFSQRLRILREKNINEILNDFL
;
A
#
# COMPACT_ATOMS: atom_id res chain seq x y z
N ASP A 1 5.96 -11.84 -4.92
CA ASP A 1 6.64 -12.99 -5.56
C ASP A 1 7.54 -13.76 -4.58
N TYR A 2 8.44 -13.08 -3.83
CA TYR A 2 9.37 -13.75 -2.91
C TYR A 2 8.66 -14.65 -1.89
N LEU A 3 7.62 -14.14 -1.21
CA LEU A 3 6.88 -14.91 -0.20
C LEU A 3 6.17 -16.12 -0.82
N ALA A 4 5.49 -15.95 -1.96
CA ALA A 4 4.82 -17.03 -2.64
C ALA A 4 5.80 -18.15 -3.03
N LYS A 5 6.97 -17.80 -3.59
CA LYS A 5 8.04 -18.77 -3.91
C LYS A 5 8.58 -19.46 -2.66
N ARG A 6 8.89 -18.71 -1.61
CA ARG A 6 9.42 -19.25 -0.35
C ARG A 6 8.44 -20.26 0.26
N ASP A 7 7.19 -19.88 0.39
CA ASP A 7 6.18 -20.66 1.11
C ASP A 7 5.76 -21.88 0.29
N SER A 8 5.63 -21.74 -1.03
CA SER A 8 5.44 -22.87 -1.93
C SER A 8 6.58 -23.88 -1.86
N ALA A 9 7.83 -23.41 -1.85
CA ALA A 9 9.01 -24.28 -1.77
C ALA A 9 9.13 -24.95 -0.39
N TRP A 10 8.75 -24.26 0.67
CA TRP A 10 8.83 -24.75 2.04
C TRP A 10 7.74 -25.76 2.35
N MET A 11 6.48 -25.36 2.21
CA MET A 11 5.32 -26.22 2.51
C MET A 11 5.10 -27.28 1.43
N GLY A 12 5.52 -27.02 0.20
CA GLY A 12 5.48 -27.99 -0.90
C GLY A 12 6.21 -29.30 -0.60
N LYS A 13 7.24 -29.27 0.25
CA LYS A 13 7.91 -30.52 0.70
C LYS A 13 6.95 -31.44 1.46
N VAL A 14 6.10 -30.85 2.33
CA VAL A 14 5.11 -31.60 3.12
C VAL A 14 3.99 -32.10 2.22
N PHE A 15 3.45 -31.22 1.36
CA PHE A 15 2.37 -31.58 0.44
C PHE A 15 2.78 -32.66 -0.56
N ASN A 16 3.94 -32.52 -1.19
CA ASN A 16 4.46 -33.50 -2.13
C ASN A 16 4.71 -34.86 -1.46
N TYR A 17 5.17 -34.86 -0.19
CA TYR A 17 5.31 -36.11 0.57
C TYR A 17 3.96 -36.82 0.78
N LEU A 18 2.87 -36.05 0.89
CA LEU A 18 1.50 -36.59 0.99
C LEU A 18 0.87 -36.88 -0.38
N GLY A 19 1.60 -36.76 -1.48
CA GLY A 19 1.10 -36.99 -2.82
C GLY A 19 0.27 -35.82 -3.41
N VAL A 20 0.30 -34.65 -2.78
CA VAL A 20 -0.40 -33.43 -3.21
C VAL A 20 0.58 -32.52 -3.95
N SER A 21 0.32 -32.25 -5.22
CA SER A 21 1.19 -31.42 -6.06
C SER A 21 1.07 -29.92 -5.72
N THR A 22 2.19 -29.21 -5.80
CA THR A 22 2.23 -27.75 -5.54
C THR A 22 2.84 -26.99 -6.71
N GLY A 23 2.23 -25.85 -7.05
CA GLY A 23 2.72 -24.90 -8.05
C GLY A 23 2.83 -23.49 -7.47
N CYS A 24 3.53 -22.60 -8.17
CA CYS A 24 3.68 -21.21 -7.78
C CYS A 24 3.57 -20.29 -9.00
N ILE A 25 2.67 -19.30 -8.94
CA ILE A 25 2.47 -18.29 -9.97
C ILE A 25 3.13 -16.98 -9.50
N THR A 26 3.99 -16.45 -10.37
CA THR A 26 4.70 -15.20 -10.19
C THR A 26 4.77 -14.43 -11.50
N ASN A 27 5.17 -13.16 -11.47
CA ASN A 27 5.15 -12.25 -12.61
C ASN A 27 6.00 -12.71 -13.83
N ASN A 28 7.07 -13.46 -13.60
CA ASN A 28 8.04 -13.80 -14.66
C ASN A 28 7.75 -15.11 -15.40
N LEU A 29 6.58 -15.72 -15.20
CA LEU A 29 6.21 -16.98 -15.86
C LEU A 29 5.55 -16.72 -17.22
N ASP A 30 5.88 -17.55 -18.21
CA ASP A 30 5.13 -17.59 -19.46
C ASP A 30 3.79 -18.35 -19.32
N ASP A 31 2.94 -18.31 -20.35
CA ASP A 31 1.61 -18.93 -20.33
C ASP A 31 1.68 -20.46 -20.16
N VAL A 32 2.72 -21.12 -20.70
CA VAL A 32 2.91 -22.57 -20.59
C VAL A 32 3.24 -22.95 -19.15
N GLU A 33 4.15 -22.23 -18.54
CA GLU A 33 4.53 -22.41 -17.13
C GLU A 33 3.35 -22.08 -16.19
N ARG A 34 2.61 -21.00 -16.45
CA ARG A 34 1.39 -20.63 -15.69
C ARG A 34 0.38 -21.77 -15.75
N LYS A 35 0.05 -22.27 -16.95
CA LYS A 35 -0.90 -23.37 -17.15
C LYS A 35 -0.48 -24.64 -16.40
N LYS A 36 0.81 -24.97 -16.41
CA LYS A 36 1.37 -26.11 -15.66
C LYS A 36 1.19 -25.91 -14.15
N ASN A 37 1.48 -24.73 -13.62
CA ASN A 37 1.35 -24.41 -12.20
C ASN A 37 -0.12 -24.36 -11.74
N TYR A 38 -1.05 -23.86 -12.57
CA TYR A 38 -2.48 -23.89 -12.25
C TYR A 38 -3.09 -25.30 -12.24
N LYS A 39 -2.48 -26.27 -12.94
CA LYS A 39 -2.94 -27.67 -12.95
C LYS A 39 -2.58 -28.43 -11.67
N THR A 40 -1.74 -27.90 -10.80
CA THR A 40 -1.39 -28.54 -9.53
C THR A 40 -2.55 -28.50 -8.54
N ASP A 41 -2.53 -29.39 -7.54
CA ASP A 41 -3.58 -29.48 -6.52
C ASP A 41 -3.63 -28.20 -5.67
N ILE A 42 -2.47 -27.64 -5.29
CA ILE A 42 -2.31 -26.40 -4.54
C ILE A 42 -1.46 -25.43 -5.37
N THR A 43 -2.02 -24.25 -5.65
CA THR A 43 -1.32 -23.19 -6.36
C THR A 43 -1.09 -22.00 -5.40
N TYR A 44 0.17 -21.69 -5.13
CA TYR A 44 0.59 -20.46 -4.48
C TYR A 44 0.68 -19.36 -5.52
N ALA A 45 0.20 -18.15 -5.19
CA ALA A 45 0.26 -17.04 -6.13
C ALA A 45 0.25 -15.71 -5.40
N THR A 46 0.70 -14.64 -6.06
CA THR A 46 0.39 -13.29 -5.64
C THR A 46 -1.03 -12.91 -6.07
N ASN A 47 -1.73 -12.14 -5.26
CA ASN A 47 -3.10 -11.69 -5.53
C ASN A 47 -3.25 -11.01 -6.90
N ASN A 48 -2.27 -10.16 -7.25
CA ASN A 48 -2.24 -9.43 -8.51
C ASN A 48 -2.23 -10.37 -9.72
N GLU A 49 -1.32 -11.36 -9.71
CA GLU A 49 -1.17 -12.29 -10.84
C GLU A 49 -2.44 -13.11 -11.08
N LEU A 50 -3.11 -13.53 -10.00
CA LEU A 50 -4.38 -14.25 -10.11
C LEU A 50 -5.45 -13.41 -10.82
N GLY A 51 -5.60 -12.15 -10.44
CA GLY A 51 -6.58 -11.27 -11.06
C GLY A 51 -6.21 -10.86 -12.47
N PHE A 52 -4.93 -10.63 -12.76
CA PHE A 52 -4.47 -10.35 -14.12
C PHE A 52 -4.61 -11.58 -15.03
N ASP A 53 -4.32 -12.78 -14.54
CA ASP A 53 -4.52 -14.01 -15.33
C ASP A 53 -6.00 -14.22 -15.64
N TYR A 54 -6.91 -13.93 -14.68
CA TYR A 54 -8.35 -13.97 -14.94
C TYR A 54 -8.76 -13.01 -16.06
N LEU A 55 -8.27 -11.77 -16.04
CA LEU A 55 -8.56 -10.81 -17.09
C LEU A 55 -7.96 -11.25 -18.43
N ARG A 56 -6.68 -11.71 -18.44
CA ARG A 56 -6.01 -12.21 -19.66
C ARG A 56 -6.76 -13.38 -20.28
N ASP A 57 -7.15 -14.37 -19.48
CA ASP A 57 -7.89 -15.55 -19.95
C ASP A 57 -9.20 -15.15 -20.63
N ASN A 58 -9.92 -14.16 -20.09
CA ASN A 58 -11.15 -13.67 -20.69
C ASN A 58 -10.94 -12.78 -21.92
N MET A 59 -9.70 -12.51 -22.31
CA MET A 59 -9.33 -11.82 -23.57
C MET A 59 -8.74 -12.76 -24.62
N LYS A 60 -8.43 -14.03 -24.28
CA LYS A 60 -7.89 -15.04 -25.21
C LYS A 60 -8.93 -15.47 -26.24
N TYR A 61 -8.49 -15.86 -27.44
CA TYR A 61 -9.36 -16.28 -28.54
C TYR A 61 -9.53 -17.81 -28.60
N GLU A 62 -8.68 -18.57 -27.95
CA GLU A 62 -8.71 -20.03 -27.93
C GLU A 62 -8.72 -20.56 -26.49
N LEU A 63 -9.49 -21.64 -26.23
CA LEU A 63 -9.56 -22.26 -24.89
C LEU A 63 -8.21 -22.82 -24.43
N GLU A 64 -7.43 -23.30 -25.39
CA GLU A 64 -6.11 -23.87 -25.14
C GLU A 64 -5.11 -22.84 -24.61
N GLU A 65 -5.32 -21.57 -24.90
CA GLU A 65 -4.50 -20.45 -24.42
C GLU A 65 -4.84 -20.01 -22.99
N MET A 66 -6.01 -20.38 -22.49
CA MET A 66 -6.41 -20.04 -21.11
C MET A 66 -5.57 -20.81 -20.11
N VAL A 67 -5.14 -20.15 -19.04
CA VAL A 67 -4.20 -20.74 -18.07
C VAL A 67 -4.87 -21.12 -16.76
N GLN A 68 -5.90 -20.38 -16.32
CA GLN A 68 -6.58 -20.62 -15.04
C GLN A 68 -7.54 -21.83 -15.13
N ARG A 69 -7.84 -22.37 -13.97
CA ARG A 69 -8.90 -23.36 -13.74
C ARG A 69 -10.06 -22.72 -12.98
N ASP A 70 -11.13 -23.48 -12.74
CA ASP A 70 -12.29 -23.02 -11.98
C ASP A 70 -11.91 -22.54 -10.57
N HIS A 71 -12.59 -21.49 -10.11
CA HIS A 71 -12.41 -20.87 -8.80
C HIS A 71 -13.13 -21.69 -7.71
N ASN A 72 -12.46 -22.68 -7.15
CA ASN A 72 -13.08 -23.57 -6.16
C ASN A 72 -12.85 -23.10 -4.72
N TYR A 73 -11.60 -23.07 -4.25
CA TYR A 73 -11.25 -22.68 -2.89
C TYR A 73 -10.00 -21.79 -2.86
N CYS A 74 -10.08 -20.70 -2.10
CA CYS A 74 -8.96 -19.80 -1.89
C CYS A 74 -8.75 -19.53 -0.39
N ILE A 75 -7.49 -19.56 0.03
CA ILE A 75 -7.04 -19.09 1.34
C ILE A 75 -6.16 -17.87 1.11
N VAL A 76 -6.59 -16.71 1.61
CA VAL A 76 -5.86 -15.44 1.47
C VAL A 76 -5.05 -15.21 2.73
N ASP A 77 -3.73 -15.28 2.61
CA ASP A 77 -2.82 -14.88 3.68
C ASP A 77 -2.72 -13.35 3.74
N GLU A 78 -2.58 -12.80 4.95
CA GLU A 78 -2.62 -11.35 5.18
C GLU A 78 -3.88 -10.72 4.55
N VAL A 79 -5.02 -11.35 4.79
CA VAL A 79 -6.30 -11.06 4.13
C VAL A 79 -6.75 -9.60 4.28
N ASP A 80 -6.40 -8.94 5.36
CA ASP A 80 -6.69 -7.54 5.60
C ASP A 80 -5.92 -6.60 4.67
N SER A 81 -4.69 -6.94 4.30
CA SER A 81 -3.94 -6.18 3.30
C SER A 81 -4.61 -6.25 1.94
N ILE A 82 -4.96 -7.45 1.51
CA ILE A 82 -5.45 -7.70 0.16
C ILE A 82 -6.90 -7.22 0.02
N LEU A 83 -7.79 -7.62 0.95
CA LEU A 83 -9.22 -7.38 0.83
C LEU A 83 -9.68 -6.02 1.40
N ILE A 84 -8.84 -5.33 2.16
CA ILE A 84 -9.15 -4.01 2.71
C ILE A 84 -8.23 -2.93 2.10
N ASP A 85 -6.90 -3.03 2.26
CA ASP A 85 -6.00 -1.96 1.85
C ASP A 85 -5.86 -1.86 0.34
N GLU A 86 -5.49 -2.95 -0.33
CA GLU A 86 -5.27 -2.98 -1.78
C GLU A 86 -6.58 -2.92 -2.56
N SER A 87 -7.72 -3.19 -1.92
CA SER A 87 -9.02 -3.24 -2.57
C SER A 87 -9.67 -1.87 -2.84
N ARG A 88 -8.91 -0.78 -2.69
CA ARG A 88 -9.32 0.57 -3.11
C ARG A 88 -9.15 0.82 -4.61
N THR A 89 -8.33 0.04 -5.29
CA THR A 89 -8.04 0.19 -6.72
C THR A 89 -8.33 -1.10 -7.47
N PRO A 90 -9.01 -1.05 -8.63
CA PRO A 90 -9.21 -2.23 -9.45
C PRO A 90 -7.92 -2.67 -10.14
N LEU A 91 -7.88 -3.93 -10.55
CA LEU A 91 -6.92 -4.43 -11.51
C LEU A 91 -7.37 -4.03 -12.91
N ILE A 92 -6.48 -3.45 -13.71
CA ILE A 92 -6.80 -2.92 -15.04
C ILE A 92 -5.78 -3.44 -16.04
N ILE A 93 -6.26 -3.97 -17.16
CA ILE A 93 -5.47 -4.20 -18.37
C ILE A 93 -5.80 -3.07 -19.33
N SER A 94 -4.78 -2.37 -19.80
CA SER A 94 -4.96 -1.23 -20.71
C SER A 94 -4.23 -1.46 -22.04
N GLY A 95 -4.75 -0.88 -23.09
CA GLY A 95 -4.14 -0.79 -24.42
C GLY A 95 -3.87 0.66 -24.79
N LYS A 96 -2.98 0.87 -25.75
CA LYS A 96 -2.57 2.20 -26.20
C LYS A 96 -3.70 2.93 -26.92
N LEU A 97 -3.84 4.22 -26.64
CA LEU A 97 -4.68 5.18 -27.38
C LEU A 97 -3.83 6.08 -28.28
N GLU A 98 -4.50 6.90 -29.12
CA GLU A 98 -3.87 7.92 -29.93
C GLU A 98 -3.10 8.95 -29.07
N ASP A 99 -1.98 9.45 -29.64
CA ASP A 99 -1.03 10.31 -28.94
C ASP A 99 -1.60 11.72 -28.67
N LYS A 100 -1.90 12.01 -27.39
CA LYS A 100 -2.26 13.35 -26.88
C LYS A 100 -1.20 13.91 -25.91
N THR A 101 0.01 13.39 -25.93
CA THR A 101 1.08 13.71 -24.94
C THR A 101 1.42 15.20 -24.85
N THR A 102 1.28 15.95 -25.95
CA THR A 102 1.56 17.40 -25.99
C THR A 102 0.62 18.22 -25.12
N LEU A 103 -0.64 17.78 -24.92
CA LEU A 103 -1.61 18.48 -24.08
C LEU A 103 -1.24 18.45 -22.60
N TYR A 104 -0.63 17.35 -22.12
CA TYR A 104 -0.16 17.25 -20.74
C TYR A 104 0.95 18.25 -20.41
N SER A 105 1.93 18.38 -21.30
CA SER A 105 3.00 19.36 -21.15
C SER A 105 2.45 20.78 -21.14
N THR A 106 1.50 21.08 -22.01
CA THR A 106 0.83 22.39 -22.10
C THR A 106 -0.01 22.69 -20.85
N ALA A 107 -0.79 21.71 -20.36
CA ALA A 107 -1.57 21.84 -19.16
C ALA A 107 -0.68 22.08 -17.92
N ASN A 108 0.44 21.36 -17.84
CA ASN A 108 1.41 21.55 -16.76
C ASN A 108 2.05 22.96 -16.79
N GLU A 109 2.35 23.52 -17.97
CA GLU A 109 2.77 24.90 -18.08
C GLU A 109 1.73 25.88 -17.54
N PHE A 110 0.44 25.68 -17.85
CA PHE A 110 -0.62 26.59 -17.41
C PHE A 110 -0.78 26.56 -15.89
N VAL A 111 -0.71 25.39 -15.28
CA VAL A 111 -0.82 25.24 -13.83
C VAL A 111 0.32 25.96 -13.09
N LYS A 112 1.52 26.04 -13.65
CA LYS A 112 2.65 26.78 -13.04
C LYS A 112 2.41 28.30 -12.91
N TYR A 113 1.47 28.88 -13.67
CA TYR A 113 1.12 30.28 -13.57
C TYR A 113 0.03 30.55 -12.52
N LEU A 114 -0.61 29.53 -11.95
CA LEU A 114 -1.67 29.67 -10.95
C LEU A 114 -1.07 29.98 -9.56
N GLN A 115 -1.85 30.70 -8.76
CA GLN A 115 -1.54 31.07 -7.37
C GLN A 115 -2.63 30.51 -6.46
N GLU A 116 -2.41 30.46 -5.15
CA GLU A 116 -3.35 29.90 -4.16
C GLU A 116 -4.79 30.43 -4.26
N LYS A 117 -5.00 31.66 -4.72
CA LYS A 117 -6.32 32.25 -4.95
C LYS A 117 -7.05 31.76 -6.20
N ASP A 118 -6.33 31.11 -7.11
CA ASP A 118 -6.82 30.65 -8.41
C ASP A 118 -7.43 29.25 -8.34
N TYR A 119 -7.29 28.55 -7.19
CA TYR A 119 -7.85 27.21 -6.97
C TYR A 119 -8.28 27.01 -5.52
N GLU A 120 -9.20 26.07 -5.29
CA GLU A 120 -9.59 25.58 -3.97
C GLU A 120 -9.06 24.16 -3.77
N LEU A 121 -8.29 23.94 -2.70
CA LEU A 121 -7.69 22.66 -2.35
C LEU A 121 -8.47 21.99 -1.23
N ASP A 122 -9.06 20.84 -1.48
CA ASP A 122 -9.66 19.96 -0.47
C ASP A 122 -8.76 18.74 -0.23
N GLU A 123 -7.83 18.87 0.68
CA GLU A 123 -6.91 17.80 1.06
C GLU A 123 -7.64 16.57 1.62
N LYS A 124 -8.79 16.78 2.31
CA LYS A 124 -9.57 15.67 2.88
C LYS A 124 -10.14 14.75 1.80
N ASN A 125 -10.60 15.34 0.70
CA ASN A 125 -11.20 14.61 -0.40
C ASN A 125 -10.21 14.33 -1.53
N LYS A 126 -8.93 14.71 -1.36
CA LYS A 126 -7.88 14.64 -2.40
C LYS A 126 -8.42 15.23 -3.72
N ASN A 127 -9.02 16.42 -3.63
CA ASN A 127 -9.60 17.12 -4.76
C ASN A 127 -9.10 18.57 -4.84
N VAL A 128 -9.04 19.09 -6.06
CA VAL A 128 -8.69 20.48 -6.34
C VAL A 128 -9.57 20.99 -7.46
N ILE A 129 -10.10 22.20 -7.29
CA ILE A 129 -11.03 22.83 -8.24
C ILE A 129 -10.54 24.24 -8.53
N LEU A 130 -10.61 24.67 -9.80
CA LEU A 130 -10.33 26.04 -10.20
C LEU A 130 -11.42 26.98 -9.66
N THR A 131 -11.00 28.14 -9.16
CA THR A 131 -11.91 29.27 -8.92
C THR A 131 -12.21 30.00 -10.23
N ASP A 132 -13.24 30.87 -10.23
CA ASP A 132 -13.56 31.70 -11.39
C ASP A 132 -12.34 32.51 -11.86
N LEU A 133 -11.52 33.02 -10.93
CA LEU A 133 -10.27 33.72 -11.23
C LEU A 133 -9.24 32.82 -11.92
N GLY A 134 -9.17 31.57 -11.51
CA GLY A 134 -8.27 30.56 -12.10
C GLY A 134 -8.72 30.21 -13.53
N ILE A 135 -10.03 30.06 -13.73
CA ILE A 135 -10.62 29.77 -15.04
C ILE A 135 -10.32 30.93 -16.01
N ASP A 136 -10.61 32.19 -15.62
CA ASP A 136 -10.34 33.36 -16.44
C ASP A 136 -8.87 33.47 -16.83
N LYS A 137 -7.98 33.11 -15.93
CA LYS A 137 -6.54 33.18 -16.15
C LYS A 137 -6.06 32.12 -17.15
N ILE A 138 -6.55 30.88 -17.00
CA ILE A 138 -6.25 29.78 -17.93
C ILE A 138 -6.84 30.08 -19.30
N GLU A 139 -8.07 30.59 -19.37
CA GLU A 139 -8.72 30.96 -20.63
C GLU A 139 -7.88 31.98 -21.41
N LYS A 140 -7.42 33.04 -20.75
CA LYS A 140 -6.52 34.04 -21.36
C LYS A 140 -5.23 33.43 -21.89
N LEU A 141 -4.58 32.55 -21.11
CA LEU A 141 -3.36 31.85 -21.52
C LEU A 141 -3.61 30.93 -22.74
N ALA A 142 -4.71 30.21 -22.73
CA ALA A 142 -5.08 29.27 -23.79
C ALA A 142 -5.47 29.99 -25.10
N ILE A 143 -6.11 31.17 -25.01
CA ILE A 143 -6.38 32.06 -26.15
C ILE A 143 -5.06 32.57 -26.73
N GLN A 144 -4.12 33.06 -25.89
CA GLN A 144 -2.80 33.53 -26.34
C GLN A 144 -2.02 32.45 -27.07
N LYS A 145 -2.09 31.20 -26.62
CA LYS A 145 -1.46 30.03 -27.28
C LYS A 145 -2.29 29.47 -28.45
N LYS A 146 -3.44 30.03 -28.76
CA LYS A 146 -4.37 29.59 -29.84
C LYS A 146 -4.77 28.12 -29.71
N ILE A 147 -4.98 27.63 -28.49
CA ILE A 147 -5.34 26.24 -28.21
C ILE A 147 -6.86 26.10 -28.06
N LEU A 148 -7.53 27.15 -27.54
CA LEU A 148 -9.00 27.14 -27.37
C LEU A 148 -9.74 27.23 -28.67
N LYS A 149 -10.71 26.34 -28.83
CA LYS A 149 -11.76 26.45 -29.85
C LYS A 149 -12.90 27.29 -29.26
N ASN A 150 -13.49 28.18 -30.05
CA ASN A 150 -14.64 29.03 -29.70
C ASN A 150 -14.44 29.99 -28.50
N ASN A 151 -13.21 30.25 -28.10
CA ASN A 151 -12.84 31.19 -27.00
C ASN A 151 -13.64 31.00 -25.69
N ASN A 152 -14.10 29.80 -25.41
CA ASN A 152 -14.77 29.43 -24.16
C ASN A 152 -14.14 28.15 -23.58
N PHE A 153 -13.65 28.23 -22.36
CA PHE A 153 -12.95 27.12 -21.70
C PHE A 153 -13.83 25.87 -21.54
N TYR A 154 -15.11 26.04 -21.24
CA TYR A 154 -16.07 24.94 -21.06
C TYR A 154 -16.86 24.57 -22.31
N ASP A 155 -16.45 25.05 -23.48
CA ASP A 155 -17.04 24.58 -24.73
C ASP A 155 -16.81 23.05 -24.87
N PRO A 156 -17.82 22.28 -25.33
CA PRO A 156 -17.67 20.83 -25.55
C PRO A 156 -16.45 20.45 -26.38
N ALA A 157 -16.01 21.34 -27.30
CA ALA A 157 -14.81 21.13 -28.11
C ALA A 157 -13.48 21.26 -27.32
N ASN A 158 -13.50 21.77 -26.07
CA ASN A 158 -12.35 22.01 -25.22
C ASN A 158 -12.32 21.09 -23.99
N LEU A 159 -13.25 20.15 -23.86
CA LEU A 159 -13.34 19.24 -22.69
C LEU A 159 -12.05 18.46 -22.43
N ASP A 160 -11.34 18.08 -23.50
CA ASP A 160 -10.02 17.44 -23.37
C ASP A 160 -9.02 18.35 -22.62
N LEU A 161 -8.97 19.65 -23.00
CA LEU A 161 -8.08 20.60 -22.34
C LEU A 161 -8.45 20.82 -20.87
N VAL A 162 -9.75 20.93 -20.58
CA VAL A 162 -10.27 21.05 -19.20
C VAL A 162 -9.84 19.84 -18.38
N HIS A 163 -9.98 18.64 -18.93
CA HIS A 163 -9.57 17.40 -18.28
C HIS A 163 -8.07 17.40 -17.97
N HIS A 164 -7.22 17.70 -18.96
CA HIS A 164 -5.76 17.72 -18.78
C HIS A 164 -5.31 18.75 -17.74
N ILE A 165 -5.95 19.93 -17.70
CA ILE A 165 -5.66 20.95 -16.69
C ILE A 165 -6.03 20.48 -15.29
N ASN A 166 -7.19 19.82 -15.12
CA ASN A 166 -7.59 19.27 -13.84
C ASN A 166 -6.63 18.17 -13.37
N GLN A 167 -6.14 17.32 -14.28
CA GLN A 167 -5.14 16.32 -13.92
C GLN A 167 -3.79 16.95 -13.59
N ALA A 168 -3.38 17.99 -14.33
CA ALA A 168 -2.15 18.73 -14.01
C ALA A 168 -2.22 19.44 -12.65
N LEU A 169 -3.37 20.01 -12.28
CA LEU A 169 -3.62 20.58 -10.96
C LEU A 169 -3.48 19.51 -9.86
N LYS A 170 -4.15 18.37 -10.01
CA LYS A 170 -4.02 17.25 -9.07
C LYS A 170 -2.57 16.79 -8.93
N ALA A 171 -1.89 16.58 -10.05
CA ALA A 171 -0.49 16.14 -10.06
C ALA A 171 0.42 17.11 -9.31
N ASN A 172 0.26 18.43 -9.50
CA ASN A 172 1.13 19.43 -8.90
C ASN A 172 0.84 19.68 -7.42
N LEU A 173 -0.42 19.65 -6.99
CA LEU A 173 -0.84 20.08 -5.66
C LEU A 173 -1.05 18.93 -4.67
N LEU A 174 -1.49 17.77 -5.14
CA LEU A 174 -1.88 16.65 -4.29
C LEU A 174 -0.88 15.49 -4.27
N PHE A 175 -0.10 15.29 -5.33
CA PHE A 175 0.81 14.17 -5.46
C PHE A 175 2.27 14.61 -5.29
N LYS A 176 2.99 13.97 -4.38
CA LYS A 176 4.36 14.33 -4.00
C LYS A 176 5.34 13.22 -4.36
N ASN A 177 6.50 13.62 -4.88
CA ASN A 177 7.62 12.69 -5.08
C ASN A 177 8.10 12.15 -3.73
N ASP A 178 8.57 10.90 -3.71
CA ASP A 178 9.01 10.15 -2.52
C ASP A 178 7.92 9.88 -1.47
N ALA A 179 6.66 10.26 -1.75
CA ALA A 179 5.50 9.92 -0.93
C ALA A 179 4.48 9.09 -1.72
N ASP A 180 3.98 9.60 -2.84
CA ASP A 180 2.97 8.94 -3.66
C ASP A 180 3.59 8.20 -4.86
N TYR A 181 4.76 8.64 -5.32
CA TYR A 181 5.51 8.04 -6.43
C TYR A 181 7.01 8.31 -6.29
N ILE A 182 7.82 7.55 -7.03
CA ILE A 182 9.27 7.81 -7.21
C ILE A 182 9.60 7.88 -8.70
N ILE A 183 10.75 8.52 -9.02
CA ILE A 183 11.32 8.49 -10.35
C ILE A 183 12.48 7.49 -10.36
N ARG A 184 12.34 6.43 -11.15
CA ARG A 184 13.39 5.43 -11.33
C ARG A 184 13.56 5.14 -12.82
N ASP A 185 14.81 5.13 -13.28
CA ASP A 185 15.16 4.88 -14.70
C ASP A 185 14.42 5.79 -15.70
N GLY A 186 14.16 7.05 -15.30
CA GLY A 186 13.44 8.04 -16.12
C GLY A 186 11.93 7.77 -16.24
N LYS A 187 11.35 6.94 -15.37
CA LYS A 187 9.93 6.62 -15.31
C LYS A 187 9.35 6.91 -13.93
N VAL A 188 8.10 7.34 -13.92
CA VAL A 188 7.30 7.46 -12.70
C VAL A 188 6.83 6.07 -12.29
N GLN A 189 7.07 5.71 -11.02
CA GLN A 189 6.59 4.46 -10.42
C GLN A 189 5.77 4.80 -9.18
N ILE A 190 4.60 4.16 -9.04
CA ILE A 190 3.69 4.41 -7.92
C ILE A 190 4.26 3.78 -6.65
N ILE A 191 4.14 4.51 -5.53
CA ILE A 191 4.34 3.95 -4.19
C ILE A 191 2.97 3.59 -3.63
N ASP A 192 2.82 2.37 -3.16
CA ASP A 192 1.63 1.95 -2.45
C ASP A 192 1.56 2.65 -1.09
N GLU A 193 0.49 3.39 -0.86
CA GLU A 193 0.27 4.20 0.34
C GLU A 193 0.29 3.35 1.63
N PHE A 194 -0.13 2.08 1.55
CA PHE A 194 -0.24 1.18 2.71
C PHE A 194 1.01 0.38 2.96
N THR A 195 1.60 -0.15 1.90
CA THR A 195 2.78 -1.02 2.02
C THR A 195 4.09 -0.25 1.89
N GLY A 196 4.06 0.97 1.36
CA GLY A 196 5.24 1.77 1.03
C GLY A 196 6.11 1.12 -0.04
N ARG A 197 5.57 0.18 -0.81
CA ARG A 197 6.27 -0.55 -1.88
C ARG A 197 6.03 0.09 -3.23
N VAL A 198 7.02 -0.01 -4.08
CA VAL A 198 6.86 0.37 -5.49
C VAL A 198 5.98 -0.67 -6.19
N LEU A 199 4.96 -0.20 -6.87
CA LEU A 199 4.05 -1.02 -7.67
C LEU A 199 4.52 -1.02 -9.13
N ASP A 200 5.35 -2.00 -9.48
CA ASP A 200 5.87 -2.12 -10.85
C ASP A 200 4.75 -2.36 -11.86
N GLY A 201 4.82 -1.64 -12.97
CA GLY A 201 3.87 -1.77 -14.08
C GLY A 201 2.48 -1.19 -13.83
N ARG A 202 2.20 -0.61 -12.67
CA ARG A 202 0.98 0.12 -12.39
C ARG A 202 1.09 1.60 -12.75
N ARG A 203 -0.02 2.17 -13.19
CA ARG A 203 -0.14 3.60 -13.53
C ARG A 203 -1.38 4.18 -12.87
N PHE A 204 -1.33 5.47 -12.52
CA PHE A 204 -2.53 6.21 -12.11
C PHE A 204 -3.49 6.30 -13.30
N SER A 205 -4.80 6.24 -13.03
CA SER A 205 -5.85 6.31 -14.03
C SER A 205 -6.11 7.75 -14.52
N ASP A 206 -6.95 7.86 -15.52
CA ASP A 206 -7.54 9.11 -16.02
C ASP A 206 -6.54 10.19 -16.44
N GLY A 207 -5.36 9.81 -16.94
CA GLY A 207 -4.35 10.76 -17.37
C GLY A 207 -3.52 11.36 -16.23
N LEU A 208 -3.79 11.02 -14.96
CA LEU A 208 -3.02 11.54 -13.82
C LEU A 208 -1.55 11.11 -13.87
N HIS A 209 -1.26 9.88 -14.32
CA HIS A 209 0.11 9.41 -14.45
C HIS A 209 0.90 10.26 -15.45
N GLN A 210 0.32 10.54 -16.61
CA GLN A 210 0.91 11.40 -17.63
C GLN A 210 1.07 12.85 -17.13
N ALA A 211 0.12 13.34 -16.34
CA ALA A 211 0.24 14.66 -15.72
C ALA A 211 1.41 14.72 -14.71
N ILE A 212 1.67 13.64 -13.98
CA ILE A 212 2.84 13.52 -13.10
C ILE A 212 4.13 13.41 -13.92
N GLU A 213 4.13 12.61 -15.01
CA GLU A 213 5.28 12.54 -15.94
C GLU A 213 5.62 13.93 -16.51
N ALA A 214 4.60 14.72 -16.91
CA ALA A 214 4.79 16.09 -17.38
C ALA A 214 5.29 17.04 -16.27
N LYS A 215 4.78 16.89 -15.03
CA LYS A 215 5.25 17.65 -13.87
C LYS A 215 6.74 17.43 -13.60
N GLU A 216 7.16 16.18 -13.63
CA GLU A 216 8.55 15.78 -13.33
C GLU A 216 9.49 15.90 -14.54
N ASN A 217 8.99 16.39 -15.69
CA ASN A 217 9.74 16.54 -16.94
C ASN A 217 10.39 15.22 -17.42
N VAL A 218 9.78 14.09 -17.13
CA VAL A 218 10.13 12.80 -17.73
C VAL A 218 9.33 12.61 -19.02
N LYS A 219 9.69 11.61 -19.83
CA LYS A 219 8.96 11.32 -21.07
C LYS A 219 7.51 10.99 -20.74
N VAL A 220 6.56 11.78 -21.24
CA VAL A 220 5.13 11.49 -21.17
C VAL A 220 4.83 10.32 -22.09
N GLU A 221 4.34 9.21 -21.53
CA GLU A 221 3.91 8.05 -22.32
C GLU A 221 2.45 8.22 -22.77
N GLU A 222 2.10 7.54 -23.87
CA GLU A 222 0.75 7.58 -24.47
C GLU A 222 -0.33 7.20 -23.44
N GLU A 223 -1.53 7.76 -23.60
CA GLU A 223 -2.69 7.34 -22.82
C GLU A 223 -3.06 5.90 -23.15
N ASN A 224 -3.58 5.21 -22.14
CA ASN A 224 -4.03 3.85 -22.29
C ASN A 224 -5.55 3.77 -22.13
N GLN A 225 -6.22 3.07 -23.05
CA GLN A 225 -7.63 2.70 -22.90
C GLN A 225 -7.75 1.45 -22.02
N THR A 226 -8.67 1.46 -21.06
CA THR A 226 -9.02 0.27 -20.30
C THR A 226 -9.65 -0.78 -21.19
N LEU A 227 -8.98 -1.93 -21.35
CA LEU A 227 -9.48 -3.08 -22.10
C LEU A 227 -10.29 -4.02 -21.21
N ALA A 228 -9.82 -4.25 -20.00
CA ALA A 228 -10.48 -5.09 -19.01
C ALA A 228 -10.12 -4.62 -17.60
N SER A 229 -11.07 -4.73 -16.69
CA SER A 229 -10.86 -4.39 -15.28
C SER A 229 -11.65 -5.30 -14.36
N ILE A 230 -11.17 -5.51 -13.13
CA ILE A 230 -11.90 -6.19 -12.06
C ILE A 230 -11.42 -5.66 -10.72
N THR A 231 -12.31 -5.48 -9.76
CA THR A 231 -11.91 -5.22 -8.37
C THR A 231 -11.47 -6.50 -7.67
N TYR A 232 -10.59 -6.39 -6.66
CA TYR A 232 -10.23 -7.54 -5.82
C TYR A 232 -11.46 -8.17 -5.18
N GLN A 233 -12.40 -7.33 -4.74
CA GLN A 233 -13.64 -7.79 -4.13
C GLN A 233 -14.40 -8.73 -5.06
N ASN A 234 -14.63 -8.33 -6.30
CA ASN A 234 -15.36 -9.14 -7.27
C ASN A 234 -14.55 -10.34 -7.76
N TYR A 235 -13.22 -10.21 -7.87
CA TYR A 235 -12.38 -11.37 -8.19
C TYR A 235 -12.46 -12.46 -7.12
N PHE A 236 -12.24 -12.12 -5.83
CA PHE A 236 -12.26 -13.11 -4.76
C PHE A 236 -13.66 -13.67 -4.47
N ARG A 237 -14.71 -12.96 -4.83
CA ARG A 237 -16.09 -13.48 -4.80
C ARG A 237 -16.38 -14.56 -5.84
N LEU A 238 -15.53 -14.74 -6.84
CA LEU A 238 -15.65 -15.84 -7.83
C LEU A 238 -15.39 -17.21 -7.19
N TYR A 239 -14.62 -17.27 -6.10
CA TYR A 239 -14.35 -18.53 -5.43
C TYR A 239 -15.59 -19.05 -4.69
N LYS A 240 -15.91 -20.33 -4.91
CA LYS A 240 -17.04 -21.01 -4.20
C LYS A 240 -16.83 -21.01 -2.68
N LYS A 241 -15.57 -21.10 -2.25
CA LYS A 241 -15.18 -21.05 -0.84
C LYS A 241 -13.97 -20.14 -0.68
N LEU A 242 -14.14 -19.13 0.18
CA LEU A 242 -13.10 -18.17 0.52
C LEU A 242 -12.78 -18.26 2.01
N SER A 243 -11.50 -18.20 2.35
CA SER A 243 -11.02 -18.11 3.73
C SER A 243 -9.84 -17.12 3.76
N GLY A 244 -9.55 -16.59 4.93
CA GLY A 244 -8.41 -15.70 5.11
C GLY A 244 -7.80 -15.83 6.48
N MET A 245 -6.59 -15.33 6.63
CA MET A 245 -5.89 -15.26 7.91
C MET A 245 -5.07 -13.99 8.02
N THR A 246 -5.04 -13.42 9.20
CA THR A 246 -4.21 -12.27 9.57
C THR A 246 -4.15 -12.14 11.09
N GLY A 247 -3.18 -11.40 11.60
CA GLY A 247 -3.09 -11.03 13.02
C GLY A 247 -4.00 -9.88 13.44
N THR A 248 -4.68 -9.19 12.51
CA THR A 248 -5.33 -7.88 12.76
C THR A 248 -6.72 -7.72 12.14
N ALA A 249 -7.45 -8.81 11.85
CA ALA A 249 -8.76 -8.75 11.20
C ALA A 249 -9.88 -8.14 12.06
N MET A 250 -9.77 -8.19 13.39
CA MET A 250 -10.89 -7.91 14.29
C MET A 250 -11.39 -6.46 14.21
N THR A 251 -10.51 -5.51 13.88
CA THR A 251 -10.87 -4.10 13.69
C THR A 251 -11.79 -3.87 12.50
N GLU A 252 -11.74 -4.74 11.49
CA GLU A 252 -12.48 -4.67 10.23
C GLU A 252 -13.48 -5.83 10.07
N ALA A 253 -13.88 -6.48 11.19
CA ALA A 253 -14.76 -7.66 11.17
C ALA A 253 -16.10 -7.40 10.48
N GLU A 254 -16.66 -6.20 10.67
CA GLU A 254 -17.91 -5.77 10.03
C GLU A 254 -17.76 -5.70 8.51
N GLU A 255 -16.65 -5.12 8.02
CA GLU A 255 -16.36 -5.02 6.58
C GLU A 255 -16.15 -6.39 5.93
N PHE A 256 -15.41 -7.30 6.59
CA PHE A 256 -15.26 -8.68 6.10
C PHE A 256 -16.60 -9.40 5.98
N TYR A 257 -17.49 -9.20 6.94
CA TYR A 257 -18.81 -9.82 6.89
C TYR A 257 -19.71 -9.17 5.84
N ASP A 258 -19.74 -7.84 5.76
CA ASP A 258 -20.62 -7.10 4.84
C ASP A 258 -20.27 -7.39 3.38
N ILE A 259 -18.98 -7.32 3.03
CA ILE A 259 -18.52 -7.42 1.66
C ILE A 259 -18.32 -8.87 1.21
N TYR A 260 -17.64 -9.68 2.03
CA TYR A 260 -17.18 -11.03 1.64
C TYR A 260 -17.95 -12.16 2.32
N LYS A 261 -18.87 -11.84 3.23
CA LYS A 261 -19.58 -12.82 4.08
C LYS A 261 -18.63 -13.71 4.90
N LEU A 262 -17.47 -13.17 5.27
CA LEU A 262 -16.47 -13.85 6.08
C LEU A 262 -16.63 -13.47 7.55
N PRO A 263 -17.04 -14.39 8.43
CA PRO A 263 -17.00 -14.14 9.87
C PRO A 263 -15.55 -14.14 10.37
N VAL A 264 -15.21 -13.19 11.24
CA VAL A 264 -13.90 -13.13 11.87
C VAL A 264 -13.91 -13.85 13.20
N VAL A 265 -13.01 -14.82 13.36
CA VAL A 265 -12.84 -15.60 14.58
C VAL A 265 -11.44 -15.36 15.15
N SER A 266 -11.36 -14.93 16.41
CA SER A 266 -10.09 -14.77 17.12
C SER A 266 -9.63 -16.09 17.70
N ILE A 267 -8.43 -16.54 17.27
CA ILE A 267 -7.80 -17.75 17.80
C ILE A 267 -6.83 -17.32 18.91
N PRO A 268 -6.91 -17.89 20.11
CA PRO A 268 -5.98 -17.59 21.20
C PRO A 268 -4.53 -17.84 20.79
N THR A 269 -3.61 -17.01 21.30
CA THR A 269 -2.18 -17.16 21.07
C THR A 269 -1.64 -18.41 21.77
N ASN A 270 -0.64 -19.07 21.15
CA ASN A 270 0.02 -20.26 21.73
C ASN A 270 0.72 -19.95 23.05
N LYS A 271 1.29 -18.74 23.19
CA LYS A 271 1.93 -18.25 24.42
C LYS A 271 1.37 -16.88 24.79
N GLU A 272 1.33 -16.59 26.08
CA GLU A 272 0.89 -15.29 26.56
C GLU A 272 1.81 -14.17 26.02
N MET A 273 1.19 -13.02 25.75
CA MET A 273 1.91 -11.86 25.26
C MET A 273 2.71 -11.19 26.37
N SER A 274 4.03 -11.19 26.24
CA SER A 274 4.97 -10.55 27.18
C SER A 274 5.36 -9.13 26.76
N ARG A 275 4.90 -8.66 25.58
CA ARG A 275 5.16 -7.32 25.07
C ARG A 275 4.47 -6.26 25.91
N LYS A 276 5.17 -5.14 26.15
CA LYS A 276 4.63 -3.95 26.83
C LYS A 276 4.34 -2.85 25.81
N ASP A 277 3.07 -2.48 25.68
CA ASP A 277 2.65 -1.38 24.85
C ASP A 277 2.53 -0.11 25.73
N PHE A 278 3.47 0.84 25.52
CA PHE A 278 3.52 2.10 26.26
C PHE A 278 2.50 3.07 25.66
N ASN A 279 2.07 4.05 26.48
CA ASN A 279 1.23 5.13 26.01
C ASN A 279 1.96 6.00 24.98
N ASP A 280 1.18 6.63 24.09
CA ASP A 280 1.72 7.52 23.09
C ASP A 280 2.30 8.77 23.73
N GLN A 281 3.39 9.28 23.19
CA GLN A 281 3.99 10.56 23.60
C GLN A 281 3.68 11.62 22.53
N ILE A 282 3.06 12.70 22.95
CA ILE A 282 2.56 13.74 22.05
C ILE A 282 3.36 15.03 22.25
N PHE A 283 3.84 15.57 21.14
CA PHE A 283 4.67 16.78 21.06
C PHE A 283 3.97 17.87 20.24
N ARG A 284 4.33 19.12 20.49
CA ARG A 284 3.78 20.24 19.73
C ARG A 284 4.28 20.27 18.29
N THR A 285 5.57 20.00 18.11
CA THR A 285 6.26 20.12 16.82
C THR A 285 6.93 18.81 16.41
N GLU A 286 7.08 18.61 15.10
CA GLU A 286 7.83 17.47 14.57
C GLU A 286 9.30 17.45 15.03
N LYS A 287 9.92 18.64 15.18
CA LYS A 287 11.30 18.75 15.66
C LYS A 287 11.47 18.20 17.08
N GLU A 288 10.54 18.52 17.98
CA GLU A 288 10.55 17.97 19.35
C GLU A 288 10.34 16.46 19.34
N LYS A 289 9.41 15.97 18.52
CA LYS A 289 9.15 14.55 18.28
C LYS A 289 10.41 13.81 17.82
N TYR A 290 11.10 14.32 16.79
CA TYR A 290 12.32 13.67 16.28
C TYR A 290 13.48 13.68 17.30
N ASN A 291 13.61 14.72 18.10
CA ASN A 291 14.57 14.76 19.21
C ASN A 291 14.27 13.67 20.26
N ALA A 292 12.99 13.51 20.62
CA ALA A 292 12.57 12.49 21.58
C ALA A 292 12.77 11.06 21.04
N ILE A 293 12.41 10.81 19.77
CA ILE A 293 12.68 9.55 19.08
C ILE A 293 14.16 9.21 19.11
N THR A 294 15.01 10.18 18.74
CA THR A 294 16.46 10.01 18.71
C THR A 294 17.01 9.70 20.11
N SER A 295 16.55 10.40 21.14
CA SER A 295 16.93 10.13 22.53
C SER A 295 16.54 8.73 22.96
N LYS A 296 15.34 8.26 22.60
CA LYS A 296 14.87 6.90 22.90
C LYS A 296 15.70 5.83 22.21
N ILE A 297 16.07 6.06 20.94
CA ILE A 297 16.96 5.15 20.18
C ILE A 297 18.33 5.06 20.85
N ILE A 298 18.91 6.20 21.26
CA ILE A 298 20.20 6.24 21.99
C ILE A 298 20.12 5.41 23.27
N ASP A 299 19.04 5.55 24.04
CA ASP A 299 18.86 4.83 25.30
C ASP A 299 18.73 3.31 25.08
N CYS A 300 18.02 2.89 24.05
CA CYS A 300 17.93 1.48 23.66
C CYS A 300 19.30 0.94 23.19
N ASN A 301 19.99 1.70 22.34
CA ASN A 301 21.30 1.33 21.82
C ASN A 301 22.36 1.16 22.93
N LYS A 302 22.38 2.07 23.93
CA LYS A 302 23.27 1.95 25.11
C LYS A 302 23.03 0.66 25.89
N LYS A 303 21.80 0.13 25.90
CA LYS A 303 21.42 -1.12 26.55
C LYS A 303 21.69 -2.36 25.69
N GLY A 304 22.02 -2.17 24.42
CA GLY A 304 22.14 -3.26 23.45
C GLY A 304 20.80 -3.72 22.86
N GLN A 305 19.70 -3.03 23.16
CA GLN A 305 18.37 -3.40 22.73
C GLN A 305 18.15 -3.04 21.24
N PRO A 306 17.72 -4.00 20.38
CA PRO A 306 17.39 -3.72 19.00
C PRO A 306 16.14 -2.83 18.90
N VAL A 307 16.15 -1.91 17.93
CA VAL A 307 15.06 -0.95 17.69
C VAL A 307 14.60 -1.02 16.25
N LEU A 308 13.28 -1.13 16.05
CA LEU A 308 12.64 -0.94 14.76
C LEU A 308 11.81 0.33 14.80
N VAL A 309 12.12 1.27 13.91
CA VAL A 309 11.41 2.55 13.77
C VAL A 309 10.49 2.47 12.58
N GLY A 310 9.18 2.55 12.80
CA GLY A 310 8.16 2.59 11.75
C GLY A 310 7.85 4.03 11.34
N THR A 311 7.91 4.32 10.03
CA THR A 311 7.58 5.62 9.44
C THR A 311 6.49 5.47 8.40
N THR A 312 5.72 6.52 8.13
CA THR A 312 4.61 6.51 7.16
C THR A 312 5.06 6.82 5.74
N SER A 313 6.20 7.49 5.55
CA SER A 313 6.71 7.85 4.22
C SER A 313 8.22 7.67 4.11
N ILE A 314 8.71 7.62 2.86
CA ILE A 314 10.14 7.59 2.54
C ILE A 314 10.82 8.87 3.06
N GLU A 315 10.20 10.03 2.83
CA GLU A 315 10.72 11.33 3.29
C GLU A 315 10.98 11.32 4.80
N LYS A 316 10.00 10.88 5.60
CA LYS A 316 10.14 10.78 7.06
C LYS A 316 11.21 9.78 7.47
N SER A 317 11.38 8.68 6.71
CA SER A 317 12.45 7.72 6.96
C SER A 317 13.84 8.34 6.72
N GLU A 318 13.98 9.17 5.70
CA GLU A 318 15.24 9.87 5.37
C GLU A 318 15.54 11.00 6.37
N GLN A 319 14.51 11.72 6.83
CA GLN A 319 14.67 12.74 7.88
C GLN A 319 15.20 12.12 9.18
N ILE A 320 14.62 11.00 9.64
CA ILE A 320 15.11 10.29 10.83
C ILE A 320 16.51 9.74 10.60
N SER A 321 16.77 9.17 9.42
CA SER A 321 18.10 8.68 9.05
C SER A 321 19.15 9.79 9.13
N SER A 322 18.85 10.97 8.60
CA SER A 322 19.72 12.16 8.68
C SER A 322 19.97 12.59 10.13
N HIS A 323 18.94 12.59 10.96
CA HIS A 323 19.04 12.88 12.40
C HIS A 323 19.96 11.89 13.14
N LEU A 324 19.79 10.58 12.88
CA LEU A 324 20.63 9.54 13.50
C LEU A 324 22.08 9.61 12.99
N SER A 325 22.29 9.89 11.71
CA SER A 325 23.60 10.08 11.11
C SER A 325 24.35 11.25 11.75
N SER A 326 23.67 12.38 12.00
CA SER A 326 24.24 13.54 12.69
C SER A 326 24.73 13.21 14.10
N LYS A 327 24.10 12.23 14.77
CA LYS A 327 24.46 11.71 16.09
C LYS A 327 25.41 10.50 16.02
N LYS A 328 25.89 10.13 14.83
CA LYS A 328 26.80 9.00 14.57
C LYS A 328 26.25 7.64 15.04
N ILE A 329 24.93 7.45 14.97
CA ILE A 329 24.27 6.19 15.30
C ILE A 329 24.20 5.36 14.02
N LYS A 330 24.81 4.16 14.05
CA LYS A 330 24.74 3.20 12.96
C LYS A 330 23.31 2.67 12.85
N HIS A 331 22.72 2.73 11.66
CA HIS A 331 21.36 2.26 11.38
C HIS A 331 21.22 1.78 9.95
N ASN A 332 20.20 0.97 9.70
CA ASN A 332 19.79 0.53 8.36
C ASN A 332 18.46 1.21 8.03
N VAL A 333 18.29 1.59 6.75
CA VAL A 333 17.03 2.16 6.25
C VAL A 333 16.42 1.17 5.26
N LEU A 334 15.15 0.88 5.45
CA LEU A 334 14.34 0.04 4.58
C LEU A 334 13.14 0.83 4.07
N ASN A 335 13.22 1.21 2.82
CA ASN A 335 12.16 1.93 2.11
C ASN A 335 12.06 1.42 0.68
N ALA A 336 11.12 1.96 -0.10
CA ALA A 336 10.87 1.55 -1.48
C ALA A 336 12.12 1.63 -2.40
N LYS A 337 13.10 2.47 -2.06
CA LYS A 337 14.37 2.59 -2.81
C LYS A 337 15.30 1.37 -2.63
N GLN A 338 15.08 0.54 -1.60
CA GLN A 338 15.94 -0.59 -1.23
C GLN A 338 15.22 -1.95 -1.21
N HIS A 339 14.15 -2.07 -1.96
CA HIS A 339 13.28 -3.25 -1.98
C HIS A 339 14.01 -4.60 -2.17
N GLU A 340 15.03 -4.65 -3.04
CA GLU A 340 15.79 -5.90 -3.31
C GLU A 340 16.55 -6.44 -2.08
N LYS A 341 16.87 -5.57 -1.10
CA LYS A 341 17.58 -5.94 0.13
C LYS A 341 16.67 -6.10 1.33
N GLU A 342 15.36 -5.95 1.14
CA GLU A 342 14.36 -5.91 2.20
C GLU A 342 14.46 -7.09 3.17
N ALA A 343 14.46 -8.32 2.65
CA ALA A 343 14.49 -9.52 3.46
C ALA A 343 15.76 -9.63 4.33
N ASN A 344 16.90 -9.21 3.78
CA ASN A 344 18.18 -9.23 4.49
C ASN A 344 18.22 -8.20 5.62
N ILE A 345 17.76 -6.97 5.36
CA ILE A 345 17.75 -5.89 6.36
C ILE A 345 16.83 -6.25 7.53
N ILE A 346 15.65 -6.80 7.23
CA ILE A 346 14.68 -7.22 8.25
C ILE A 346 15.21 -8.41 9.07
N ALA A 347 15.88 -9.37 8.43
CA ALA A 347 16.47 -10.50 9.14
C ALA A 347 17.51 -10.04 10.20
N GLU A 348 18.18 -8.93 9.97
CA GLU A 348 19.17 -8.35 10.88
C GLU A 348 18.58 -7.42 11.95
N ALA A 349 17.32 -7.01 11.81
CA ALA A 349 16.68 -6.04 12.71
C ALA A 349 16.59 -6.53 14.18
N GLY A 350 16.68 -7.85 14.43
CA GLY A 350 16.69 -8.45 15.76
C GLY A 350 18.07 -8.62 16.40
N LYS A 351 19.17 -8.21 15.75
CA LYS A 351 20.53 -8.29 16.28
C LYS A 351 20.76 -7.29 17.42
N ILE A 352 21.71 -7.59 18.30
CA ILE A 352 22.12 -6.68 19.38
C ILE A 352 22.55 -5.33 18.77
N ASN A 353 22.10 -4.23 19.36
CA ASN A 353 22.35 -2.85 18.90
C ASN A 353 21.82 -2.51 17.50
N ALA A 354 21.04 -3.37 16.87
CA ALA A 354 20.48 -3.06 15.56
C ALA A 354 19.49 -1.90 15.68
N VAL A 355 19.63 -0.91 14.77
CA VAL A 355 18.64 0.15 14.58
C VAL A 355 18.19 0.08 13.12
N THR A 356 16.92 -0.21 12.91
CA THR A 356 16.33 -0.33 11.57
C THR A 356 15.18 0.66 11.44
N ILE A 357 15.24 1.50 10.43
CA ILE A 357 14.14 2.40 10.04
C ILE A 357 13.41 1.73 8.88
N ALA A 358 12.11 1.55 9.00
CA ALA A 358 11.29 0.92 7.97
C ALA A 358 10.06 1.78 7.64
N THR A 359 9.80 2.00 6.35
CA THR A 359 8.56 2.63 5.92
C THR A 359 7.41 1.64 6.00
N ASN A 360 6.29 2.09 6.54
CA ASN A 360 5.04 1.33 6.64
C ASN A 360 5.25 -0.15 6.99
N MET A 361 4.70 -1.02 6.18
CA MET A 361 4.71 -2.47 6.35
C MET A 361 5.92 -3.17 5.69
N ALA A 362 6.99 -2.43 5.38
CA ALA A 362 8.20 -3.01 4.82
C ALA A 362 8.67 -4.23 5.65
N GLY A 363 8.99 -5.33 4.99
CA GLY A 363 9.31 -6.62 5.64
C GLY A 363 8.09 -7.39 6.16
N ARG A 364 6.85 -7.04 5.77
CA ARG A 364 5.66 -7.84 6.10
C ARG A 364 5.81 -9.27 5.56
N GLY A 365 5.35 -10.26 6.34
CA GLY A 365 5.54 -11.69 6.01
C GLY A 365 6.94 -12.21 6.28
N THR A 366 7.90 -11.36 6.73
CA THR A 366 9.23 -11.78 7.16
C THR A 366 9.33 -11.70 8.67
N ASP A 367 9.79 -12.78 9.31
CA ASP A 367 9.95 -12.86 10.75
C ASP A 367 11.26 -12.19 11.21
N ILE A 368 11.18 -11.39 12.28
CA ILE A 368 12.34 -10.78 12.93
C ILE A 368 12.79 -11.70 14.06
N LYS A 369 13.85 -12.45 13.84
CA LYS A 369 14.41 -13.35 14.85
C LYS A 369 15.37 -12.59 15.76
N LEU A 370 15.13 -12.68 17.06
CA LEU A 370 16.02 -12.06 18.05
C LEU A 370 17.40 -12.74 18.02
N GLY A 371 18.46 -11.93 18.07
CA GLY A 371 19.85 -12.41 18.03
C GLY A 371 20.42 -12.63 16.65
N GLY A 372 19.60 -12.63 15.58
CA GLY A 372 20.00 -12.85 14.18
C GLY A 372 19.29 -14.03 13.52
N ASN A 373 19.46 -14.19 12.22
CA ASN A 373 18.83 -15.26 11.46
C ASN A 373 19.87 -16.15 10.77
N LYS A 374 19.88 -17.45 11.10
CA LYS A 374 20.81 -18.47 10.56
C LYS A 374 20.59 -18.76 9.07
N ASP A 375 19.40 -18.46 8.54
CA ASP A 375 19.02 -18.79 7.18
C ASP A 375 19.54 -17.76 6.16
N PHE A 376 20.10 -16.64 6.63
CA PHE A 376 20.68 -15.59 5.81
C PHE A 376 22.22 -15.60 5.88
N ILE A 377 22.84 -15.51 4.70
CA ILE A 377 24.29 -15.41 4.56
C ILE A 377 24.63 -13.93 4.43
N TYR A 378 25.30 -13.36 5.40
CA TYR A 378 25.83 -12.00 5.34
C TYR A 378 27.33 -12.03 5.01
N ASP A 379 27.76 -11.27 4.01
CA ASP A 379 29.18 -11.19 3.57
C ASP A 379 29.84 -12.57 3.33
N GLY A 380 29.06 -13.56 2.84
CA GLY A 380 29.59 -14.90 2.55
C GLY A 380 29.89 -15.77 3.77
N LYS A 381 29.57 -15.32 5.00
CA LYS A 381 29.75 -16.08 6.23
C LYS A 381 28.44 -16.47 6.86
N LYS A 382 28.23 -17.76 7.14
CA LYS A 382 27.16 -18.22 8.04
C LYS A 382 27.55 -17.91 9.48
N GLU A 383 26.67 -17.22 10.21
CA GLU A 383 26.85 -17.02 11.65
C GLU A 383 26.77 -18.36 12.39
N ASN A 384 27.57 -18.51 13.43
CA ASN A 384 27.58 -19.72 14.25
C ASN A 384 26.27 -19.84 15.04
N GLU A 385 25.57 -20.98 14.92
CA GLU A 385 24.28 -21.21 15.59
C GLU A 385 24.36 -21.05 17.12
N GLN A 386 25.48 -21.37 17.74
CA GLN A 386 25.71 -21.18 19.20
C GLN A 386 25.80 -19.70 19.56
N GLU A 387 26.39 -18.88 18.70
CA GLU A 387 26.51 -17.44 18.88
C GLU A 387 25.15 -16.74 18.74
N ILE A 388 24.35 -17.15 17.74
CA ILE A 388 22.97 -16.67 17.55
C ILE A 388 22.12 -16.96 18.80
N LYS A 389 22.14 -18.18 19.34
CA LYS A 389 21.38 -18.55 20.54
C LYS A 389 21.83 -17.74 21.78
N LYS A 390 23.15 -17.49 21.92
CA LYS A 390 23.68 -16.64 22.99
C LYS A 390 23.21 -15.19 22.85
N ASN A 391 23.20 -14.66 21.62
CA ASN A 391 22.74 -13.31 21.33
C ASN A 391 21.22 -13.19 21.51
N GLU A 392 20.44 -14.20 21.10
CA GLU A 392 19.01 -14.29 21.36
C GLU A 392 18.69 -14.18 22.85
N SER A 393 19.37 -14.98 23.69
CA SER A 393 19.18 -14.94 25.15
C SER A 393 19.53 -13.57 25.73
N LYS A 394 20.59 -12.92 25.23
CA LYS A 394 20.96 -11.57 25.66
C LYS A 394 19.88 -10.55 25.29
N VAL A 395 19.39 -10.57 24.04
CA VAL A 395 18.35 -9.65 23.57
C VAL A 395 17.06 -9.85 24.35
N LYS A 396 16.65 -11.10 24.64
CA LYS A 396 15.48 -11.39 25.48
C LYS A 396 15.63 -10.82 26.90
N ASN A 397 16.80 -10.96 27.52
CA ASN A 397 17.07 -10.44 28.88
C ASN A 397 17.05 -8.90 28.94
N ILE A 398 17.39 -8.20 27.83
CA ILE A 398 17.37 -6.73 27.76
C ILE A 398 15.94 -6.20 27.52
N GLY A 399 14.99 -7.07 27.19
CA GLY A 399 13.58 -6.70 26.93
C GLY A 399 13.15 -6.87 25.48
N GLY A 400 13.90 -7.62 24.66
CA GLY A 400 13.52 -7.97 23.28
C GLY A 400 13.58 -6.79 22.30
N LEU A 401 12.86 -6.92 21.20
CA LEU A 401 12.77 -5.88 20.16
C LEU A 401 11.91 -4.71 20.65
N PHE A 402 12.40 -3.48 20.47
CA PHE A 402 11.66 -2.26 20.77
C PHE A 402 11.15 -1.60 19.50
N ILE A 403 9.84 -1.34 19.42
CA ILE A 403 9.18 -0.70 18.29
C ILE A 403 8.92 0.77 18.60
N ILE A 404 9.31 1.64 17.69
CA ILE A 404 8.99 3.07 17.73
C ILE A 404 8.14 3.40 16.52
N GLY A 405 6.89 3.81 16.72
CA GLY A 405 6.08 4.44 15.70
C GLY A 405 6.33 5.95 15.69
N THR A 406 6.57 6.54 14.53
CA THR A 406 6.88 7.98 14.41
C THR A 406 5.65 8.85 14.26
N GLU A 407 4.50 8.22 14.04
CA GLU A 407 3.16 8.78 13.99
C GLU A 407 2.13 7.67 13.98
N ARG A 408 0.85 8.01 14.12
CA ARG A 408 -0.25 7.08 13.93
C ARG A 408 -0.64 7.00 12.46
N HIS A 409 -0.91 5.79 12.00
CA HIS A 409 -1.42 5.55 10.66
C HIS A 409 -2.91 5.88 10.57
N GLU A 410 -3.44 5.94 9.36
CA GLU A 410 -4.87 6.15 9.10
C GLU A 410 -5.77 5.04 9.69
N SER A 411 -5.22 3.84 9.88
CA SER A 411 -5.94 2.69 10.44
C SER A 411 -5.22 2.14 11.68
N ARG A 412 -6.00 1.90 12.74
CA ARG A 412 -5.54 1.22 13.97
C ARG A 412 -4.97 -0.17 13.68
N ARG A 413 -5.45 -0.82 12.64
CA ARG A 413 -4.97 -2.10 12.18
C ARG A 413 -3.50 -2.05 11.78
N ILE A 414 -3.08 -1.04 11.02
CA ILE A 414 -1.68 -0.84 10.61
C ILE A 414 -0.78 -0.60 11.83
N ASP A 415 -1.24 0.21 12.80
CA ASP A 415 -0.54 0.41 14.06
C ASP A 415 -0.34 -0.92 14.82
N ASN A 416 -1.39 -1.76 14.86
CA ASN A 416 -1.32 -3.07 15.50
C ASN A 416 -0.38 -4.04 14.75
N GLN A 417 -0.31 -3.98 13.43
CA GLN A 417 0.65 -4.74 12.64
C GLN A 417 2.09 -4.31 12.92
N LEU A 418 2.33 -3.00 13.08
CA LEU A 418 3.66 -2.50 13.48
C LEU A 418 4.00 -2.98 14.90
N ARG A 419 3.10 -2.84 15.88
CA ARG A 419 3.28 -3.36 17.25
C ARG A 419 3.53 -4.87 17.24
N GLY A 420 2.84 -5.62 16.39
CA GLY A 420 2.94 -7.07 16.24
C GLY A 420 4.28 -7.58 15.70
N ARG A 421 5.20 -6.70 15.31
CA ARG A 421 6.58 -7.07 14.97
C ARG A 421 7.40 -7.48 16.19
N ALA A 422 7.05 -6.99 17.39
CA ALA A 422 7.66 -7.38 18.65
C ALA A 422 6.75 -8.28 19.48
N GLY A 423 7.31 -9.06 20.39
CA GLY A 423 6.57 -9.91 21.32
C GLY A 423 6.00 -11.18 20.69
N ARG A 424 6.58 -11.68 19.61
CA ARG A 424 6.15 -12.92 18.95
C ARG A 424 6.48 -14.13 19.79
N GLN A 425 5.59 -15.14 19.79
CA GLN A 425 5.78 -16.41 20.50
C GLN A 425 6.15 -16.27 21.99
N GLY A 426 5.59 -15.24 22.65
CA GLY A 426 5.84 -14.96 24.06
C GLY A 426 7.19 -14.28 24.35
N ASP A 427 7.92 -13.84 23.33
CA ASP A 427 9.15 -13.08 23.51
C ASP A 427 8.87 -11.71 24.16
N PRO A 428 9.77 -11.18 24.97
CA PRO A 428 9.64 -9.83 25.47
C PRO A 428 9.76 -8.82 24.33
N GLY A 429 9.16 -7.64 24.52
CA GLY A 429 9.22 -6.55 23.58
C GLY A 429 8.60 -5.28 24.17
N GLY A 430 8.82 -4.16 23.51
CA GLY A 430 8.20 -2.89 23.90
C GLY A 430 7.76 -2.10 22.66
N THR A 431 6.67 -1.35 22.78
CA THR A 431 6.20 -0.49 21.68
C THR A 431 5.77 0.86 22.20
N ILE A 432 6.08 1.92 21.47
CA ILE A 432 5.68 3.30 21.77
C ILE A 432 5.44 4.07 20.47
N PHE A 433 4.47 4.98 20.46
CA PHE A 433 4.29 5.94 19.38
C PHE A 433 4.64 7.34 19.84
N PHE A 434 5.35 8.06 18.98
CA PHE A 434 5.67 9.47 19.13
C PHE A 434 4.87 10.25 18.11
N ILE A 435 4.06 11.19 18.57
CA ILE A 435 3.08 11.91 17.75
C ILE A 435 3.35 13.40 17.85
N SER A 436 3.19 14.12 16.75
CA SER A 436 3.18 15.57 16.71
C SER A 436 1.80 16.10 16.33
N LEU A 437 1.46 17.29 16.79
CA LEU A 437 0.26 18.00 16.32
C LEU A 437 0.34 18.38 14.84
N GLN A 438 1.55 18.40 14.29
CA GLN A 438 1.83 18.70 12.89
C GLN A 438 1.70 17.46 11.99
N ASP A 439 1.57 16.24 12.58
CA ASP A 439 1.38 15.02 11.81
C ASP A 439 0.06 15.09 11.03
N GLU A 440 0.04 14.49 9.85
CA GLU A 440 -1.06 14.60 8.89
C GLU A 440 -2.42 14.17 9.47
N LEU A 441 -2.47 13.04 10.17
CA LEU A 441 -3.69 12.57 10.85
C LEU A 441 -4.20 13.60 11.86
N MET A 442 -3.30 14.25 12.62
CA MET A 442 -3.65 15.23 13.62
C MET A 442 -4.10 16.54 12.99
N ARG A 443 -3.45 16.98 11.91
CA ARG A 443 -3.78 18.20 11.17
C ARG A 443 -5.14 18.10 10.48
N ILE A 444 -5.42 16.96 9.81
CA ILE A 444 -6.64 16.79 9.00
C ILE A 444 -7.85 16.38 9.85
N PHE A 445 -7.67 15.51 10.82
CA PHE A 445 -8.77 14.89 11.57
C PHE A 445 -8.80 15.24 13.06
N GLY A 446 -7.73 15.83 13.61
CA GLY A 446 -7.63 16.22 15.01
C GLY A 446 -8.48 17.44 15.37
N GLY A 447 -8.67 18.36 14.42
CA GLY A 447 -9.51 19.55 14.53
C GLY A 447 -9.11 20.53 15.64
N ASP A 448 -9.76 21.68 15.66
CA ASP A 448 -9.56 22.77 16.63
C ASP A 448 -9.74 22.35 18.09
N SER A 449 -10.42 21.23 18.34
CA SER A 449 -10.68 20.71 19.68
C SER A 449 -9.42 20.25 20.42
N ILE A 450 -8.43 19.71 19.71
CA ILE A 450 -7.17 19.25 20.31
C ILE A 450 -6.25 20.45 20.56
N ASP A 451 -6.16 21.38 19.62
CA ASP A 451 -5.36 22.60 19.78
C ASP A 451 -5.87 23.48 20.95
N GLY A 452 -7.20 23.61 21.08
CA GLY A 452 -7.83 24.29 22.23
C GLY A 452 -7.58 23.60 23.58
N MET A 453 -7.52 22.28 23.60
CA MET A 453 -7.21 21.48 24.79
C MET A 453 -5.74 21.62 25.21
N LEU A 454 -4.83 21.59 24.26
CA LEU A 454 -3.39 21.65 24.49
C LEU A 454 -2.93 23.04 24.95
N LYS A 455 -3.56 24.11 24.42
CA LYS A 455 -3.36 25.46 24.93
C LYS A 455 -3.78 25.58 26.41
N LYS A 456 -4.80 24.85 26.83
CA LYS A 456 -5.25 24.83 28.25
C LYS A 456 -4.34 23.99 29.16
N LEU A 457 -3.62 23.03 28.64
CA LEU A 457 -2.72 22.13 29.40
C LEU A 457 -1.31 22.73 29.65
N GLY A 458 -1.01 23.90 29.09
CA GLY A 458 0.18 24.70 29.44
C GLY A 458 1.52 23.99 29.10
N LEU A 459 1.60 23.31 27.95
CA LEU A 459 2.81 22.64 27.47
C LEU A 459 4.02 23.56 27.41
N LYS A 460 5.09 23.17 28.08
CA LYS A 460 6.42 23.76 27.89
C LYS A 460 7.11 23.16 26.67
N GLU A 461 8.07 23.89 26.11
CA GLU A 461 8.91 23.37 25.02
C GLU A 461 9.63 22.08 25.44
N ASN A 462 9.65 21.08 24.58
CA ASN A 462 10.26 19.75 24.77
C ASN A 462 9.59 18.86 25.85
N GLU A 463 8.40 19.20 26.34
CA GLU A 463 7.61 18.30 27.18
C GLU A 463 6.64 17.47 26.32
N SER A 464 6.59 16.16 26.60
CA SER A 464 5.57 15.28 26.01
C SER A 464 4.34 15.22 26.92
N ILE A 465 3.17 15.13 26.32
CA ILE A 465 1.95 14.79 27.05
C ILE A 465 1.73 13.30 26.93
N ASP A 466 1.56 12.66 28.06
CA ASP A 466 1.08 11.28 28.20
C ASP A 466 -0.25 11.33 28.95
N HIS A 467 -1.36 11.44 28.23
CA HIS A 467 -2.68 11.51 28.84
C HIS A 467 -3.70 10.59 28.15
N PRO A 468 -4.40 9.71 28.88
CA PRO A 468 -5.34 8.74 28.30
C PRO A 468 -6.46 9.35 27.44
N TRP A 469 -6.85 10.61 27.70
CA TRP A 469 -7.90 11.27 26.93
C TRP A 469 -7.45 11.63 25.51
N ILE A 470 -6.18 11.97 25.34
CA ILE A 470 -5.65 12.32 24.04
C ILE A 470 -5.53 11.05 23.19
N ASN A 471 -5.08 9.94 23.77
CA ASN A 471 -5.08 8.63 23.10
C ASN A 471 -6.48 8.24 22.60
N LYS A 472 -7.54 8.50 23.41
CA LYS A 472 -8.93 8.32 22.98
C LYS A 472 -9.36 9.29 21.86
N ALA A 473 -8.85 10.52 21.86
CA ALA A 473 -9.15 11.47 20.79
C ALA A 473 -8.52 11.04 19.47
N ILE A 474 -7.27 10.57 19.49
CA ILE A 474 -6.57 10.03 18.32
C ILE A 474 -7.28 8.77 17.81
N GLU A 475 -7.67 7.85 18.69
CA GLU A 475 -8.43 6.67 18.31
C GLU A 475 -9.77 7.03 17.65
N ARG A 476 -10.46 8.06 18.13
CA ARG A 476 -11.69 8.56 17.48
C ARG A 476 -11.41 9.16 16.11
N ALA A 477 -10.30 9.86 15.94
CA ALA A 477 -9.87 10.38 14.64
C ALA A 477 -9.60 9.23 13.67
N GLN A 478 -8.84 8.22 14.08
CA GLN A 478 -8.59 7.01 13.27
C GLN A 478 -9.90 6.30 12.88
N LYS A 479 -10.83 6.11 13.83
CA LYS A 479 -12.15 5.52 13.53
C LYS A 479 -12.93 6.29 12.47
N LYS A 480 -12.86 7.63 12.48
CA LYS A 480 -13.51 8.43 11.43
C LYS A 480 -12.87 8.22 10.05
N VAL A 481 -11.55 8.10 10.01
CA VAL A 481 -10.83 7.81 8.76
C VAL A 481 -11.15 6.40 8.26
N GLU A 482 -11.11 5.42 9.15
CA GLU A 482 -11.48 4.02 8.85
C GLU A 482 -12.91 3.94 8.27
N SER A 483 -13.89 4.56 8.93
CA SER A 483 -15.28 4.61 8.45
C SER A 483 -15.40 5.26 7.07
N ARG A 484 -14.73 6.39 6.85
CA ARG A 484 -14.73 7.04 5.55
C ARG A 484 -14.10 6.18 4.46
N ASN A 485 -12.97 5.54 4.76
CA ASN A 485 -12.31 4.63 3.84
C ASN A 485 -13.21 3.42 3.50
N PHE A 486 -13.94 2.91 4.48
CA PHE A 486 -14.96 1.88 4.28
C PHE A 486 -16.08 2.36 3.33
N ASP A 487 -16.61 3.57 3.54
CA ASP A 487 -17.65 4.14 2.67
C ASP A 487 -17.15 4.32 1.23
N ILE A 488 -15.90 4.74 1.03
CA ILE A 488 -15.27 4.83 -0.30
C ILE A 488 -15.22 3.45 -0.95
N ARG A 489 -14.72 2.42 -0.25
CA ARG A 489 -14.67 1.05 -0.78
C ARG A 489 -16.07 0.50 -1.10
N LYS A 490 -17.04 0.74 -0.22
CA LYS A 490 -18.44 0.35 -0.43
C LYS A 490 -19.06 1.03 -1.66
N THR A 491 -18.71 2.27 -1.90
CA THR A 491 -19.17 3.01 -3.08
C THR A 491 -18.53 2.45 -4.36
N LEU A 492 -17.22 2.19 -4.34
CA LEU A 492 -16.52 1.56 -5.47
C LEU A 492 -17.13 0.21 -5.83
N ILE A 493 -17.43 -0.62 -4.81
CA ILE A 493 -18.07 -1.92 -5.03
C ILE A 493 -19.44 -1.76 -5.69
N LYS A 494 -20.28 -0.83 -5.22
CA LYS A 494 -21.60 -0.59 -5.81
C LYS A 494 -21.53 -0.24 -7.29
N PHE A 495 -20.55 0.55 -7.70
CA PHE A 495 -20.34 0.85 -9.12
C PHE A 495 -19.79 -0.36 -9.88
N ASP A 496 -18.81 -1.07 -9.32
CA ASP A 496 -18.23 -2.24 -9.98
C ASP A 496 -19.17 -3.44 -10.01
N ASP A 497 -20.13 -3.56 -9.09
CA ASP A 497 -21.13 -4.65 -9.10
C ASP A 497 -21.98 -4.58 -10.38
N VAL A 498 -22.41 -3.39 -10.80
CA VAL A 498 -23.12 -3.20 -12.08
C VAL A 498 -22.25 -3.63 -13.27
N MET A 499 -20.98 -3.20 -13.26
CA MET A 499 -20.02 -3.61 -14.29
C MET A 499 -19.70 -5.10 -14.22
N ASN A 500 -19.71 -5.67 -13.02
CA ASN A 500 -19.43 -7.08 -12.79
C ASN A 500 -20.53 -7.99 -13.36
N ASP A 501 -21.79 -7.61 -13.21
CA ASP A 501 -22.91 -8.34 -13.81
C ASP A 501 -22.77 -8.36 -15.34
N GLN A 502 -22.47 -7.22 -15.95
CA GLN A 502 -22.19 -7.13 -17.39
C GLN A 502 -20.97 -7.98 -17.78
N ARG A 503 -19.88 -7.90 -17.00
CA ARG A 503 -18.67 -8.68 -17.22
C ARG A 503 -18.94 -10.18 -17.18
N GLN A 504 -19.70 -10.65 -16.21
CA GLN A 504 -20.06 -12.07 -16.08
C GLN A 504 -20.89 -12.54 -17.27
N VAL A 505 -21.86 -11.74 -17.72
CA VAL A 505 -22.66 -12.06 -18.92
C VAL A 505 -21.77 -12.17 -20.14
N VAL A 506 -20.95 -11.15 -20.41
CA VAL A 506 -20.06 -11.12 -21.59
C VAL A 506 -19.04 -12.26 -21.54
N PHE A 507 -18.40 -12.49 -20.40
CA PHE A 507 -17.39 -13.53 -20.28
C PHE A 507 -18.00 -14.93 -20.36
N SER A 508 -19.18 -15.17 -19.79
CA SER A 508 -19.87 -16.46 -19.90
C SER A 508 -20.34 -16.74 -21.33
N GLN A 509 -20.88 -15.75 -22.02
CA GLN A 509 -21.25 -15.88 -23.44
C GLN A 509 -20.03 -16.16 -24.30
N ARG A 510 -18.95 -15.39 -24.10
CA ARG A 510 -17.68 -15.63 -24.80
C ARG A 510 -17.15 -17.05 -24.58
N LEU A 511 -17.13 -17.51 -23.32
CA LEU A 511 -16.67 -18.84 -22.98
C LEU A 511 -17.57 -19.93 -23.59
N ARG A 512 -18.89 -19.70 -23.65
CA ARG A 512 -19.84 -20.57 -24.35
C ARG A 512 -19.51 -20.67 -25.83
N ILE A 513 -19.26 -19.53 -26.51
CA ILE A 513 -18.89 -19.49 -27.93
C ILE A 513 -17.59 -20.26 -28.18
N LEU A 514 -16.58 -20.07 -27.34
CA LEU A 514 -15.29 -20.77 -27.46
C LEU A 514 -15.39 -22.29 -27.22
N ARG A 515 -16.33 -22.74 -26.37
CA ARG A 515 -16.55 -24.17 -26.07
C ARG A 515 -17.42 -24.89 -27.07
N GLU A 516 -18.30 -24.16 -27.76
CA GLU A 516 -19.30 -24.75 -28.66
C GLU A 516 -18.69 -25.09 -30.01
N LYS A 517 -18.89 -26.34 -30.43
CA LYS A 517 -18.45 -26.81 -31.74
C LYS A 517 -19.41 -26.47 -32.86
N ASN A 518 -20.66 -26.18 -32.52
CA ASN A 518 -21.72 -25.90 -33.49
C ASN A 518 -22.23 -24.46 -33.35
N ILE A 519 -21.67 -23.54 -34.12
CA ILE A 519 -21.98 -22.11 -34.10
C ILE A 519 -23.46 -21.84 -34.45
N ASN A 520 -24.13 -22.72 -35.17
CA ASN A 520 -25.52 -22.53 -35.61
C ASN A 520 -26.52 -22.48 -34.45
N GLU A 521 -26.28 -23.19 -33.36
CA GLU A 521 -27.14 -23.12 -32.18
C GLU A 521 -27.00 -21.77 -31.47
N ILE A 522 -25.80 -21.22 -31.42
CA ILE A 522 -25.56 -19.89 -30.84
C ILE A 522 -26.17 -18.78 -31.69
N LEU A 523 -26.04 -18.89 -33.04
CA LEU A 523 -26.64 -17.92 -33.94
C LEU A 523 -28.18 -17.89 -33.83
N ASN A 524 -28.82 -19.04 -33.62
CA ASN A 524 -30.25 -19.13 -33.40
C ASN A 524 -30.70 -18.52 -32.08
N ASP A 525 -29.85 -18.51 -31.03
CA ASP A 525 -30.13 -17.84 -29.75
C ASP A 525 -30.02 -16.29 -29.87
N PHE A 526 -29.28 -15.79 -30.85
CA PHE A 526 -29.12 -14.35 -31.11
C PHE A 526 -30.15 -13.78 -32.10
N LEU A 527 -30.81 -14.60 -32.90
CA LEU A 527 -31.90 -14.24 -33.82
C LEU A 527 -33.25 -14.36 -33.15
#